data_1a7baf9e2ca2f40cfbf1f3cf3dc85767
#
_entry.id   1a7baf9e2ca2f40cfbf1f3cf3dc85767
#
_cell.length_a   1.000
_cell.length_b   1.000
_cell.length_c   1.000
_cell.angle_alpha   90.00
_cell.angle_beta   90.00
_cell.angle_gamma   90.00
#
_symmetry.space_group_name_H-M   'P 1'
#
loop_
_entity.id
_entity.type
_entity.pdbx_description
1 polymer ?
#
loop_
_entity_poly.entity_id
_entity_poly.type
_entity_poly.pdbx_seq_one_letter_code
_entity_poly.pdbx_strand_id
1 'polypeptide(L)'
;MIHDRCDKVVSELTLIEMASMIRRRQYGLDKKAIPDSPDIIDLYGKVLYILQEMDLRVLFSKESIIGSPFGNVTSPYFKAIELSSDIPMRTLDLLHLGYASEIGSSLSISLDFLIRDNDFAKFSEKILEILGIRVLVLSHALK
;
A
#
# COMPACT_ATOMS: atom_id res chain seq x y z
N MET A 1 -13.68 4.20 -29.33
CA MET A 1 -13.25 4.69 -28.00
C MET A 1 -12.69 3.50 -27.24
N ILE A 2 -11.38 3.45 -27.11
CA ILE A 2 -10.73 2.49 -26.22
C ILE A 2 -10.92 3.07 -24.83
N HIS A 3 -11.84 2.50 -24.04
CA HIS A 3 -11.84 2.73 -22.62
C HIS A 3 -10.58 2.04 -22.07
N ASP A 4 -9.54 2.80 -21.86
CA ASP A 4 -8.43 2.37 -21.04
C ASP A 4 -9.00 2.09 -19.65
N ARG A 5 -9.39 0.84 -19.42
CA ARG A 5 -9.69 0.35 -18.09
C ARG A 5 -8.37 0.31 -17.32
N CYS A 6 -8.09 1.36 -16.56
CA CYS A 6 -7.02 1.28 -15.57
C CYS A 6 -7.39 0.21 -14.55
N ASP A 7 -6.60 -0.84 -14.48
CA ASP A 7 -6.72 -1.83 -13.41
C ASP A 7 -6.36 -1.16 -12.08
N LYS A 8 -7.28 -1.23 -11.13
CA LYS A 8 -7.04 -0.75 -9.77
C LYS A 8 -6.42 -1.87 -8.95
N VAL A 9 -5.26 -1.63 -8.43
CA VAL A 9 -4.51 -2.63 -7.68
C VAL A 9 -4.11 -2.12 -6.31
N VAL A 10 -4.02 -3.03 -5.35
CA VAL A 10 -3.51 -2.78 -4.00
C VAL A 10 -2.45 -3.82 -3.65
N SER A 11 -1.51 -3.43 -2.80
CA SER A 11 -0.51 -4.36 -2.28
C SER A 11 -1.04 -5.14 -1.08
N GLU A 12 -0.34 -6.20 -0.71
CA GLU A 12 -0.60 -6.94 0.52
C GLU A 12 -0.50 -6.07 1.79
N LEU A 13 0.32 -5.02 1.78
CA LEU A 13 0.39 -4.05 2.86
C LEU A 13 -0.96 -3.33 3.05
N THR A 14 -1.62 -2.99 1.96
CA THR A 14 -2.96 -2.37 2.00
C THR A 14 -4.00 -3.30 2.62
N LEU A 15 -3.87 -4.62 2.44
CA LEU A 15 -4.77 -5.58 3.13
C LEU A 15 -4.67 -5.47 4.65
N ILE A 16 -3.45 -5.33 5.17
CA ILE A 16 -3.23 -5.16 6.62
C ILE A 16 -3.90 -3.87 7.11
N GLU A 17 -3.75 -2.80 6.37
CA GLU A 17 -4.38 -1.51 6.69
C GLU A 17 -5.90 -1.60 6.66
N MET A 18 -6.48 -2.23 5.64
CA MET A 18 -7.92 -2.44 5.55
C MET A 18 -8.45 -3.27 6.73
N ALA A 19 -7.80 -4.37 7.05
CA ALA A 19 -8.17 -5.22 8.18
C ALA A 19 -8.08 -4.45 9.50
N SER A 20 -7.01 -3.71 9.71
CA SER A 20 -6.83 -2.87 10.89
C SER A 20 -7.90 -1.78 11.00
N MET A 21 -8.23 -1.13 9.90
CA MET A 21 -9.27 -0.09 9.86
C MET A 21 -10.64 -0.66 10.20
N ILE A 22 -11.01 -1.82 9.65
CA ILE A 22 -12.28 -2.50 9.94
C ILE A 22 -12.39 -2.80 11.42
N ARG A 23 -11.35 -3.38 12.02
CA ARG A 23 -11.36 -3.74 13.45
C ARG A 23 -11.41 -2.51 14.35
N ARG A 24 -10.69 -1.45 14.04
CA ARG A 24 -10.76 -0.20 14.80
C ARG A 24 -12.15 0.44 14.75
N ARG A 25 -12.84 0.34 13.64
CA ARG A 25 -14.23 0.82 13.52
C ARG A 25 -15.22 -0.03 14.30
N GLN A 26 -15.00 -1.34 14.34
CA GLN A 26 -15.87 -2.27 15.08
C GLN A 26 -15.77 -2.14 16.59
N TYR A 27 -14.52 -2.06 17.09
CA TYR A 27 -14.25 -2.17 18.54
C TYR A 27 -13.76 -0.84 19.14
N GLY A 28 -13.48 0.15 18.30
CA GLY A 28 -12.87 1.39 18.73
C GLY A 28 -11.45 1.18 19.29
N LEU A 29 -11.03 2.07 20.17
CA LEU A 29 -9.77 1.98 20.90
C LEU A 29 -9.96 1.38 22.30
N ASP A 30 -11.19 1.05 22.67
CA ASP A 30 -11.50 0.46 23.98
C ASP A 30 -11.24 -1.05 23.95
N LYS A 31 -10.20 -1.47 24.62
CA LYS A 31 -9.83 -2.89 24.76
C LYS A 31 -10.91 -3.77 25.41
N LYS A 32 -11.83 -3.18 26.16
CA LYS A 32 -12.95 -3.91 26.81
C LYS A 32 -14.01 -4.37 25.80
N ALA A 33 -14.04 -3.77 24.62
CA ALA A 33 -14.98 -4.13 23.56
C ALA A 33 -14.47 -5.29 22.67
N ILE A 34 -13.22 -5.72 22.81
CA ILE A 34 -12.64 -6.80 22.00
C ILE A 34 -13.09 -8.14 22.58
N PRO A 35 -13.78 -8.98 21.79
CA PRO A 35 -14.19 -10.31 22.26
C PRO A 35 -12.98 -11.22 22.47
N ASP A 36 -13.11 -12.19 23.41
CA ASP A 36 -12.04 -13.16 23.68
C ASP A 36 -11.67 -14.02 22.49
N SER A 37 -12.61 -14.25 21.58
CA SER A 37 -12.41 -15.00 20.33
C SER A 37 -12.97 -14.20 19.15
N PRO A 38 -12.21 -13.24 18.60
CA PRO A 38 -12.66 -12.48 17.44
C PRO A 38 -12.82 -13.38 16.22
N ASP A 39 -13.91 -13.20 15.48
CA ASP A 39 -14.18 -13.96 14.25
C ASP A 39 -13.29 -13.46 13.10
N ILE A 40 -12.27 -14.22 12.77
CA ILE A 40 -11.37 -13.94 11.66
C ILE A 40 -12.05 -14.11 10.30
N ILE A 41 -13.00 -15.04 10.21
CA ILE A 41 -13.75 -15.30 8.97
C ILE A 41 -14.63 -14.10 8.61
N ASP A 42 -15.28 -13.51 9.61
CA ASP A 42 -16.04 -12.25 9.43
C ASP A 42 -15.14 -11.12 8.91
N LEU A 43 -13.93 -11.00 9.45
CA LEU A 43 -12.97 -10.01 8.96
C LEU A 43 -12.58 -10.26 7.51
N TYR A 44 -12.28 -11.48 7.13
CA TYR A 44 -11.96 -11.84 5.75
C TYR A 44 -13.12 -11.53 4.81
N GLY A 45 -14.34 -11.86 5.21
CA GLY A 45 -15.54 -11.55 4.44
C GLY A 45 -15.70 -10.04 4.17
N LYS A 46 -15.46 -9.21 5.18
CA LYS A 46 -15.52 -7.76 5.05
C LYS A 46 -14.43 -7.18 4.15
N VAL A 47 -13.21 -7.67 4.26
CA VAL A 47 -12.11 -7.26 3.37
C VAL A 47 -12.42 -7.64 1.93
N LEU A 48 -12.84 -8.89 1.69
CA LEU A 48 -13.22 -9.36 0.35
C LEU A 48 -14.37 -8.56 -0.24
N TYR A 49 -15.37 -8.21 0.56
CA TYR A 49 -16.48 -7.38 0.14
C TYR A 49 -16.01 -6.00 -0.35
N ILE A 50 -15.13 -5.34 0.41
CA ILE A 50 -14.59 -4.03 0.02
C ILE A 50 -13.79 -4.12 -1.28
N LEU A 51 -12.93 -5.13 -1.41
CA LEU A 51 -12.15 -5.34 -2.63
C LEU A 51 -13.07 -5.51 -3.84
N GLN A 52 -14.14 -6.28 -3.69
CA GLN A 52 -15.09 -6.55 -4.75
C GLN A 52 -15.91 -5.30 -5.12
N GLU A 53 -16.45 -4.58 -4.13
CA GLU A 53 -17.23 -3.37 -4.36
C GLU A 53 -16.42 -2.25 -5.04
N MET A 54 -15.15 -2.14 -4.71
CA MET A 54 -14.25 -1.14 -5.28
C MET A 54 -13.54 -1.62 -6.57
N ASP A 55 -13.79 -2.86 -7.00
CA ASP A 55 -13.10 -3.48 -8.13
C ASP A 55 -11.57 -3.43 -7.99
N LEU A 56 -11.09 -3.84 -6.82
CA LEU A 56 -9.67 -3.84 -6.48
C LEU A 56 -9.08 -5.24 -6.62
N ARG A 57 -7.94 -5.33 -7.28
CA ARG A 57 -7.12 -6.55 -7.33
C ARG A 57 -5.95 -6.45 -6.38
N VAL A 58 -5.69 -7.52 -5.65
CA VAL A 58 -4.50 -7.61 -4.80
C VAL A 58 -3.34 -8.15 -5.63
N LEU A 59 -2.25 -7.40 -5.65
CA LEU A 59 -0.99 -7.86 -6.22
C LEU A 59 -0.01 -8.12 -5.09
N PHE A 60 0.53 -9.33 -5.08
CA PHE A 60 1.54 -9.74 -4.12
C PHE A 60 2.93 -9.49 -4.70
N SER A 61 3.83 -8.94 -3.88
CA SER A 61 5.22 -8.84 -4.28
C SER A 61 5.85 -10.24 -4.36
N LYS A 62 6.72 -10.44 -5.33
CA LYS A 62 7.61 -11.61 -5.32
C LYS A 62 8.70 -11.33 -4.30
N GLU A 63 8.47 -11.75 -3.07
CA GLU A 63 9.43 -11.55 -2.01
C GLU A 63 10.73 -12.28 -2.31
N SER A 64 11.82 -11.55 -2.40
CA SER A 64 13.18 -12.08 -2.35
C SER A 64 13.85 -11.63 -1.06
N ILE A 65 14.70 -12.48 -0.51
CA ILE A 65 15.49 -12.14 0.67
C ILE A 65 16.79 -11.51 0.22
N ILE A 66 17.08 -10.32 0.75
CA ILE A 66 18.29 -9.56 0.46
C ILE A 66 19.15 -9.49 1.70
N GLY A 67 20.42 -9.85 1.56
CA GLY A 67 21.41 -9.66 2.62
C GLY A 67 21.72 -8.16 2.78
N SER A 68 21.57 -7.64 3.99
CA SER A 68 21.89 -6.27 4.34
C SER A 68 22.86 -6.23 5.53
N PRO A 69 23.47 -5.07 5.84
CA PRO A 69 24.29 -4.92 7.05
C PRO A 69 23.53 -5.21 8.35
N PHE A 70 22.20 -5.18 8.31
CA PHE A 70 21.32 -5.45 9.45
C PHE A 70 20.84 -6.90 9.52
N GLY A 71 21.18 -7.74 8.54
CA GLY A 71 20.69 -9.11 8.37
C GLY A 71 19.85 -9.28 7.11
N ASN A 72 19.16 -10.40 7.03
CA ASN A 72 18.31 -10.71 5.88
C ASN A 72 16.98 -9.94 5.95
N VAL A 73 16.66 -9.22 4.89
CA VAL A 73 15.45 -8.38 4.76
C VAL A 73 14.72 -8.76 3.48
N THR A 74 13.41 -8.72 3.48
CA THR A 74 12.63 -8.89 2.25
C THR A 74 12.75 -7.67 1.33
N SER A 75 12.67 -7.89 0.03
CA SER A 75 12.95 -6.86 -0.98
C SER A 75 12.13 -5.56 -0.83
N PRO A 76 10.82 -5.56 -0.51
CA PRO A 76 10.09 -4.30 -0.31
C PRO A 76 10.62 -3.49 0.88
N TYR A 77 11.00 -4.16 1.96
CA TYR A 77 11.58 -3.49 3.14
C TYR A 77 12.96 -2.92 2.82
N PHE A 78 13.80 -3.70 2.13
CA PHE A 78 15.12 -3.22 1.70
C PHE A 78 14.98 -1.97 0.82
N LYS A 79 14.05 -2.00 -0.12
CA LYS A 79 13.76 -0.85 -0.99
C LYS A 79 13.30 0.37 -0.19
N ALA A 80 12.46 0.18 0.81
CA ALA A 80 12.04 1.27 1.71
C ALA A 80 13.22 1.87 2.49
N ILE A 81 14.16 1.02 2.95
CA ILE A 81 15.38 1.48 3.63
C ILE A 81 16.23 2.34 2.68
N GLU A 82 16.45 1.87 1.44
CA GLU A 82 17.18 2.65 0.44
C GLU A 82 16.52 4.00 0.16
N LEU A 83 15.20 4.01 -0.04
CA LEU A 83 14.43 5.23 -0.31
C LEU A 83 14.49 6.23 0.83
N SER A 84 14.65 5.77 2.08
CA SER A 84 14.69 6.66 3.25
C SER A 84 15.86 7.65 3.22
N SER A 85 16.93 7.34 2.49
CA SER A 85 18.07 8.23 2.34
C SER A 85 17.78 9.43 1.41
N ASP A 86 16.91 9.24 0.45
CA ASP A 86 16.59 10.23 -0.58
C ASP A 86 15.24 10.92 -0.34
N ILE A 87 14.33 10.23 0.29
CA ILE A 87 12.95 10.70 0.52
C ILE A 87 12.61 10.60 2.01
N PRO A 88 12.63 11.72 2.75
CA PRO A 88 12.38 11.71 4.19
C PRO A 88 10.89 11.62 4.50
N MET A 89 10.30 10.46 4.26
CA MET A 89 8.88 10.16 4.50
C MET A 89 8.70 9.26 5.72
N ARG A 90 7.44 9.14 6.17
CA ARG A 90 7.09 8.21 7.26
C ARG A 90 7.31 6.77 6.82
N THR A 91 7.61 5.90 7.78
CA THR A 91 7.92 4.49 7.54
C THR A 91 6.87 3.77 6.69
N LEU A 92 5.60 3.97 6.99
CA LEU A 92 4.51 3.31 6.27
C LEU A 92 4.42 3.77 4.82
N ASP A 93 4.63 5.08 4.57
CA ASP A 93 4.64 5.64 3.22
C ASP A 93 5.80 5.08 2.39
N LEU A 94 6.99 4.97 3.00
CA LEU A 94 8.15 4.34 2.37
C LEU A 94 7.92 2.86 2.06
N LEU A 95 7.24 2.13 2.94
CA LEU A 95 6.88 0.73 2.69
C LEU A 95 5.90 0.60 1.52
N HIS A 96 4.90 1.45 1.42
CA HIS A 96 4.00 1.47 0.26
C HIS A 96 4.75 1.69 -1.05
N LEU A 97 5.71 2.61 -1.07
CA LEU A 97 6.57 2.83 -2.23
C LEU A 97 7.48 1.63 -2.51
N GLY A 98 8.01 0.99 -1.48
CA GLY A 98 8.79 -0.23 -1.60
C GLY A 98 8.00 -1.35 -2.28
N TYR A 99 6.78 -1.61 -1.84
CA TYR A 99 5.88 -2.59 -2.46
C TYR A 99 5.51 -2.21 -3.89
N ALA A 100 5.16 -0.95 -4.14
CA ALA A 100 4.84 -0.48 -5.49
C ALA A 100 6.02 -0.64 -6.45
N SER A 101 7.23 -0.33 -6.02
CA SER A 101 8.45 -0.51 -6.80
C SER A 101 8.69 -1.97 -7.16
N GLU A 102 8.55 -2.89 -6.19
CA GLU A 102 8.72 -4.32 -6.41
C GLU A 102 7.67 -4.90 -7.36
N ILE A 103 6.42 -4.54 -7.17
CA ILE A 103 5.31 -4.97 -8.03
C ILE A 103 5.52 -4.46 -9.45
N GLY A 104 5.83 -3.19 -9.63
CA GLY A 104 6.08 -2.59 -10.94
C GLY A 104 7.24 -3.26 -11.67
N SER A 105 8.34 -3.52 -10.98
CA SER A 105 9.52 -4.18 -11.53
C SER A 105 9.24 -5.64 -11.90
N SER A 106 8.58 -6.40 -11.02
CA SER A 106 8.34 -7.83 -11.26
C SER A 106 7.34 -8.10 -12.37
N LEU A 107 6.40 -7.21 -12.61
CA LEU A 107 5.40 -7.31 -13.67
C LEU A 107 5.79 -6.53 -14.93
N SER A 108 6.89 -5.77 -14.88
CA SER A 108 7.31 -4.86 -15.98
C SER A 108 6.18 -3.93 -16.42
N ILE A 109 5.46 -3.37 -15.46
CA ILE A 109 4.36 -2.44 -15.70
C ILE A 109 4.67 -1.06 -15.15
N SER A 110 4.05 -0.05 -15.78
CA SER A 110 4.03 1.31 -15.24
C SER A 110 2.90 1.45 -14.23
N LEU A 111 3.21 1.98 -13.06
CA LEU A 111 2.24 2.20 -11.99
C LEU A 111 2.04 3.69 -11.74
N ASP A 112 0.78 4.06 -11.54
CA ASP A 112 0.39 5.33 -10.96
C ASP A 112 0.04 5.09 -9.48
N PHE A 113 0.60 5.89 -8.60
CA PHE A 113 0.37 5.80 -7.16
C PHE A 113 -0.68 6.82 -6.73
N LEU A 114 -1.82 6.33 -6.28
CA LEU A 114 -2.97 7.16 -5.94
C LEU A 114 -3.03 7.43 -4.45
N ILE A 115 -3.05 8.71 -4.06
CA ILE A 115 -3.01 9.13 -2.67
C ILE A 115 -3.98 10.28 -2.38
N ARG A 116 -4.27 10.48 -1.09
CA ARG A 116 -5.02 11.65 -0.59
C ARG A 116 -4.14 12.62 0.20
N ASP A 117 -2.98 12.18 0.65
CA ASP A 117 -2.11 12.94 1.53
C ASP A 117 -1.27 13.96 0.76
N ASN A 118 -1.45 15.25 1.08
CA ASN A 118 -0.67 16.33 0.49
C ASN A 118 0.81 16.30 0.89
N ASP A 119 1.14 15.74 2.05
CA ASP A 119 2.54 15.60 2.48
C ASP A 119 3.28 14.61 1.58
N PHE A 120 2.60 13.57 1.12
CA PHE A 120 3.14 12.64 0.14
C PHE A 120 3.39 13.33 -1.22
N ALA A 121 2.49 14.23 -1.61
CA ALA A 121 2.58 14.97 -2.88
C ALA A 121 3.85 15.85 -3.00
N LYS A 122 4.39 16.31 -1.88
CA LYS A 122 5.63 17.10 -1.84
C LYS A 122 6.83 16.36 -2.45
N PHE A 123 6.81 15.04 -2.43
CA PHE A 123 7.87 14.18 -2.93
C PHE A 123 7.59 13.59 -4.31
N SER A 124 6.51 13.99 -4.98
CA SER A 124 6.05 13.41 -6.24
C SER A 124 7.12 13.44 -7.35
N GLU A 125 7.84 14.55 -7.49
CA GLU A 125 8.92 14.68 -8.48
C GLU A 125 10.09 13.75 -8.16
N LYS A 126 10.48 13.66 -6.89
CA LYS A 126 11.56 12.80 -6.43
C LYS A 126 11.22 11.32 -6.60
N ILE A 127 9.97 10.94 -6.31
CA ILE A 127 9.46 9.59 -6.51
C ILE A 127 9.49 9.22 -7.99
N LEU A 128 9.05 10.12 -8.86
CA LEU A 128 9.10 9.91 -10.31
C LEU A 128 10.54 9.75 -10.81
N GLU A 129 11.45 10.58 -10.34
CA GLU A 129 12.87 10.54 -10.72
C GLU A 129 13.54 9.22 -10.31
N ILE A 130 13.30 8.74 -9.07
CA ILE A 130 13.98 7.58 -8.52
C ILE A 130 13.30 6.26 -8.95
N LEU A 131 11.96 6.22 -8.93
CA LEU A 131 11.19 4.99 -9.11
C LEU A 131 10.46 4.89 -10.45
N GLY A 132 10.35 5.99 -11.20
CA GLY A 132 9.51 6.05 -12.40
C GLY A 132 8.01 5.91 -12.09
N ILE A 133 7.60 6.12 -10.85
CA ILE A 133 6.22 6.05 -10.40
C ILE A 133 5.62 7.45 -10.36
N ARG A 134 4.52 7.65 -11.07
CA ARG A 134 3.77 8.90 -11.05
C ARG A 134 2.82 8.92 -9.84
N VAL A 135 2.89 9.97 -9.04
CA VAL A 135 2.00 10.17 -7.90
C VAL A 135 0.81 11.03 -8.31
N LEU A 136 -0.38 10.50 -8.13
CA LEU A 136 -1.65 11.19 -8.40
C LEU A 136 -2.34 11.51 -7.07
N VAL A 137 -2.63 12.78 -6.84
CA VAL A 137 -3.33 13.22 -5.63
C VAL A 137 -4.82 13.32 -5.91
N LEU A 138 -5.62 12.59 -5.13
CA LEU A 138 -7.08 12.74 -5.16
C LEU A 138 -7.47 14.04 -4.46
N SER A 139 -7.91 15.02 -5.24
CA SER A 139 -8.43 16.25 -4.67
C SER A 139 -9.80 16.03 -4.04
N HIS A 140 -10.08 16.77 -2.94
CA HIS A 140 -11.40 16.78 -2.31
C HIS A 140 -12.53 17.38 -3.19
N ALA A 141 -12.19 17.80 -4.40
CA ALA A 141 -13.12 18.46 -5.32
C ALA A 141 -14.12 17.54 -6.02
N LEU A 142 -13.99 16.23 -5.85
CA LEU A 142 -14.97 15.23 -6.28
C LEU A 142 -15.93 14.94 -5.12
N LYS A 143 -16.75 15.90 -4.81
CA LYS A 143 -17.93 15.69 -3.98
C LYS A 143 -19.11 15.29 -4.89
#